data_6f0515224f3caa37428f3ab951f46fb4
#
_entry.id   6f0515224f3caa37428f3ab951f46fb4
#
_cell.length_a   1.000
_cell.length_b   1.000
_cell.length_c   1.000
_cell.angle_alpha   90.00
_cell.angle_beta   90.00
_cell.angle_gamma   90.00
#
_symmetry.space_group_name_H-M   'P 1'
#
loop_
_entity.id
_entity.type
_entity.pdbx_description
1 polymer ?
#
loop_
_entity_poly.entity_id
_entity_poly.type
_entity_poly.pdbx_seq_one_letter_code
_entity_poly.pdbx_strand_id
1 'polypeptide(L)'
;MLIRSLAEYDRIRDECKSMVTKRSAVSAGAAAIPLPGLDLGTDVALLVEMLPAINSKFGLTPHQIEQMDSRSKRLIVVAVSSIGSEVIGKFISRTLVMSLVKKMGTKMATKSVIRFVPFVGQAVAATISFGVMRMVGNGHIEDCYQVCRQALLEEARQSTVIVIGPETDA
;
A
#
# COMPACT_ATOMS: atom_id res chain seq x y z
N MET A 1 6.65 10.48 17.51
CA MET A 1 8.07 10.37 17.11
C MET A 1 8.18 9.41 15.96
N LEU A 2 8.38 9.93 14.75
CA LEU A 2 8.62 9.16 13.51
C LEU A 2 10.10 8.72 13.44
N ILE A 3 10.67 8.15 14.48
CA ILE A 3 12.09 7.83 14.41
C ILE A 3 12.30 6.36 14.09
N ARG A 4 12.05 6.07 12.83
CA ARG A 4 12.67 4.91 12.20
C ARG A 4 13.68 5.43 11.18
N SER A 5 14.84 4.80 11.09
CA SER A 5 15.83 5.12 10.07
C SER A 5 15.33 4.69 8.69
N LEU A 6 15.89 5.25 7.62
CA LEU A 6 15.62 4.77 6.26
C LEU A 6 15.86 3.26 6.13
N ALA A 7 16.94 2.75 6.71
CA ALA A 7 17.26 1.32 6.70
C ALA A 7 16.17 0.45 7.38
N GLU A 8 15.52 0.98 8.41
CA GLU A 8 14.40 0.28 9.05
C GLU A 8 13.16 0.26 8.15
N TYR A 9 12.87 1.36 7.44
CA TYR A 9 11.79 1.39 6.46
C TYR A 9 12.07 0.49 5.24
N ASP A 10 13.32 0.37 4.79
CA ASP A 10 13.71 -0.58 3.75
C ASP A 10 13.42 -2.02 4.19
N ARG A 11 13.77 -2.40 5.42
CA ARG A 11 13.47 -3.71 5.99
C ARG A 11 11.96 -3.97 6.07
N ILE A 12 11.18 -3.00 6.56
CA ILE A 12 9.72 -3.11 6.62
C ILE A 12 9.13 -3.29 5.22
N ARG A 13 9.65 -2.57 4.23
CA ARG A 13 9.26 -2.68 2.82
C ARG A 13 9.46 -4.12 2.30
N ASP A 14 10.62 -4.73 2.57
CA ASP A 14 10.93 -6.08 2.12
C ASP A 14 10.08 -7.14 2.84
N GLU A 15 9.85 -6.98 4.14
CA GLU A 15 8.93 -7.82 4.90
C GLU A 15 7.51 -7.75 4.35
N CYS A 16 7.02 -6.54 4.03
CA CYS A 16 5.70 -6.35 3.43
C CYS A 16 5.62 -6.99 2.03
N LYS A 17 6.65 -6.87 1.19
CA LYS A 17 6.70 -7.54 -0.12
C LYS A 17 6.63 -9.06 -0.01
N SER A 18 7.33 -9.64 0.97
CA SER A 18 7.23 -11.07 1.27
C SER A 18 5.81 -11.47 1.68
N MET A 19 5.18 -10.69 2.57
CA MET A 19 3.80 -10.91 3.01
C MET A 19 2.82 -10.84 1.83
N VAL A 20 2.93 -9.83 0.98
CA VAL A 20 2.10 -9.66 -0.23
C VAL A 20 2.26 -10.85 -1.15
N THR A 21 3.49 -11.31 -1.39
CA THR A 21 3.75 -12.48 -2.25
C THR A 21 3.07 -13.75 -1.73
N LYS A 22 3.18 -14.01 -0.42
CA LYS A 22 2.53 -15.18 0.21
C LYS A 22 1.00 -15.12 0.10
N ARG A 23 0.39 -13.94 0.36
CA ARG A 23 -1.06 -13.76 0.25
C ARG A 23 -1.56 -13.82 -1.19
N SER A 24 -0.77 -13.32 -2.14
CA SER A 24 -1.09 -13.45 -3.57
C SER A 24 -1.09 -14.91 -4.02
N ALA A 25 -0.21 -15.75 -3.48
CA ALA A 25 -0.22 -17.19 -3.77
C ALA A 25 -1.49 -17.89 -3.23
N VAL A 26 -1.99 -17.48 -2.05
CA VAL A 26 -3.26 -17.97 -1.50
C VAL A 26 -4.43 -17.55 -2.40
N SER A 27 -4.46 -16.28 -2.84
CA SER A 27 -5.46 -15.77 -3.79
C SER A 27 -5.47 -16.56 -5.10
N ALA A 28 -4.28 -16.83 -5.68
CA ALA A 28 -4.15 -17.64 -6.89
C ALA A 28 -4.66 -19.07 -6.68
N GLY A 29 -4.37 -19.68 -5.54
CA GLY A 29 -4.88 -21.00 -5.19
C GLY A 29 -6.41 -21.06 -5.11
N ALA A 30 -7.03 -20.04 -4.51
CA ALA A 30 -8.49 -19.93 -4.45
C ALA A 30 -9.11 -19.73 -5.83
N ALA A 31 -8.51 -18.93 -6.71
CA ALA A 31 -8.96 -18.69 -8.08
C ALA A 31 -8.83 -19.92 -8.99
N ALA A 32 -8.00 -20.90 -8.64
CA ALA A 32 -7.89 -22.18 -9.36
C ALA A 32 -9.07 -23.14 -9.09
N ILE A 33 -9.88 -22.87 -8.04
CA ILE A 33 -11.04 -23.70 -7.72
C ILE A 33 -12.26 -23.19 -8.52
N PRO A 34 -12.93 -24.03 -9.32
CA PRO A 34 -14.02 -23.59 -10.20
C PRO A 34 -15.35 -23.38 -9.46
N LEU A 35 -15.36 -22.48 -8.48
CA LEU A 35 -16.57 -22.10 -7.76
C LEU A 35 -16.93 -20.65 -8.10
N PRO A 36 -18.12 -20.35 -8.66
CA PRO A 36 -18.50 -19.01 -9.06
C PRO A 36 -18.48 -18.03 -7.89
N GLY A 37 -17.72 -16.93 -8.03
CA GLY A 37 -17.65 -15.84 -7.05
C GLY A 37 -16.67 -16.03 -5.89
N LEU A 38 -15.98 -17.17 -5.78
CA LEU A 38 -15.01 -17.43 -4.72
C LEU A 38 -13.73 -16.61 -4.91
N ASP A 39 -13.27 -16.47 -6.13
CA ASP A 39 -12.07 -15.75 -6.53
C ASP A 39 -12.14 -14.26 -6.15
N LEU A 40 -13.17 -13.54 -6.60
CA LEU A 40 -13.33 -12.11 -6.31
C LEU A 40 -13.61 -11.85 -4.81
N GLY A 41 -14.40 -12.70 -4.17
CA GLY A 41 -14.69 -12.60 -2.74
C GLY A 41 -13.46 -12.81 -1.87
N THR A 42 -12.62 -13.78 -2.23
CA THR A 42 -11.36 -14.08 -1.55
C THR A 42 -10.35 -12.96 -1.75
N ASP A 43 -10.19 -12.43 -2.96
CA ASP A 43 -9.29 -11.31 -3.25
C ASP A 43 -9.62 -10.07 -2.44
N VAL A 44 -10.90 -9.71 -2.37
CA VAL A 44 -11.36 -8.57 -1.58
C VAL A 44 -11.14 -8.80 -0.09
N ALA A 45 -11.42 -10.00 0.43
CA ALA A 45 -11.19 -10.33 1.84
C ALA A 45 -9.70 -10.25 2.21
N LEU A 46 -8.82 -10.79 1.37
CA LEU A 46 -7.37 -10.74 1.57
C LEU A 46 -6.83 -9.30 1.52
N LEU A 47 -7.34 -8.45 0.63
CA LEU A 47 -6.95 -7.04 0.56
C LEU A 47 -7.44 -6.24 1.77
N VAL A 48 -8.67 -6.48 2.25
CA VAL A 48 -9.22 -5.84 3.47
C VAL A 48 -8.37 -6.15 4.70
N GLU A 49 -7.73 -7.30 4.75
CA GLU A 49 -6.81 -7.68 5.82
C GLU A 49 -5.37 -7.19 5.56
N MET A 50 -4.91 -7.25 4.31
CA MET A 50 -3.52 -6.98 3.94
C MET A 50 -3.16 -5.50 3.98
N LEU A 51 -4.02 -4.61 3.47
CA LEU A 51 -3.73 -3.18 3.40
C LEU A 51 -3.60 -2.53 4.79
N PRO A 52 -4.48 -2.80 5.78
CA PRO A 52 -4.27 -2.33 7.16
C PRO A 52 -3.01 -2.89 7.81
N ALA A 53 -2.66 -4.16 7.52
CA ALA A 53 -1.44 -4.76 8.04
C ALA A 53 -0.18 -4.05 7.51
N ILE A 54 -0.17 -3.63 6.24
CA ILE A 54 0.89 -2.80 5.66
C ILE A 54 0.94 -1.44 6.37
N ASN A 55 -0.21 -0.72 6.47
CA ASN A 55 -0.27 0.55 7.19
C ASN A 55 0.28 0.44 8.61
N SER A 56 -0.10 -0.63 9.34
CA SER A 56 0.35 -0.87 10.70
C SER A 56 1.87 -1.03 10.81
N LYS A 57 2.49 -1.76 9.88
CA LYS A 57 3.94 -1.96 9.85
C LYS A 57 4.70 -0.65 9.61
N PHE A 58 4.18 0.23 8.77
CA PHE A 58 4.75 1.55 8.51
C PHE A 58 4.38 2.61 9.57
N GLY A 59 3.49 2.30 10.52
CA GLY A 59 3.03 3.27 11.52
C GLY A 59 2.00 4.26 10.96
N LEU A 60 1.28 3.91 9.92
CA LEU A 60 0.40 4.77 9.14
C LEU A 60 -1.09 4.42 9.27
N THR A 61 -1.48 3.67 10.30
CA THR A 61 -2.92 3.51 10.62
C THR A 61 -3.49 4.84 11.15
N PRO A 62 -4.81 5.08 11.01
CA PRO A 62 -5.44 6.28 11.58
C PRO A 62 -5.08 6.51 13.05
N HIS A 63 -5.18 5.47 13.87
CA HIS A 63 -4.86 5.52 15.29
C HIS A 63 -3.37 5.85 15.56
N GLN A 64 -2.44 5.24 14.81
CA GLN A 64 -1.02 5.54 14.96
C GLN A 64 -0.68 6.98 14.57
N ILE A 65 -1.31 7.49 13.50
CA ILE A 65 -1.14 8.90 13.06
C ILE A 65 -1.71 9.86 14.11
N GLU A 66 -2.85 9.53 14.72
CA GLU A 66 -3.44 10.36 15.77
C GLU A 66 -2.58 10.46 17.03
N GLN A 67 -1.83 9.43 17.36
CA GLN A 67 -0.91 9.38 18.49
C GLN A 67 0.44 10.10 18.25
N MET A 68 0.72 10.52 17.02
CA MET A 68 1.93 11.28 16.71
C MET A 68 1.87 12.68 17.31
N ASP A 69 3.04 13.24 17.62
CA ASP A 69 3.16 14.68 17.94
C ASP A 69 2.72 15.54 16.74
N SER A 70 2.35 16.79 17.02
CA SER A 70 1.76 17.71 16.03
C SER A 70 2.67 17.98 14.83
N ARG A 71 4.00 17.93 15.00
CA ARG A 71 4.97 18.13 13.92
C ARG A 71 5.00 16.91 13.00
N SER A 72 5.22 15.73 13.54
CA SER A 72 5.24 14.46 12.81
C SER A 72 3.92 14.22 12.07
N LYS A 73 2.79 14.50 12.74
CA LYS A 73 1.46 14.39 12.13
C LYS A 73 1.31 15.27 10.89
N ARG A 74 1.75 16.53 10.96
CA ARG A 74 1.72 17.43 9.79
C ARG A 74 2.58 16.92 8.64
N LEU A 75 3.79 16.44 8.92
CA LEU A 75 4.70 15.90 7.91
C LEU A 75 4.08 14.71 7.18
N ILE A 76 3.46 13.79 7.92
CA ILE A 76 2.76 12.64 7.34
C ILE A 76 1.57 13.08 6.50
N VAL A 77 0.72 13.99 6.98
CA VAL A 77 -0.46 14.45 6.24
C VAL A 77 -0.07 15.13 4.93
N VAL A 78 0.97 15.96 4.95
CA VAL A 78 1.50 16.61 3.74
C VAL A 78 2.05 15.58 2.77
N ALA A 79 2.84 14.61 3.24
CA ALA A 79 3.40 13.54 2.40
C ALA A 79 2.30 12.66 1.79
N VAL A 80 1.26 12.28 2.56
CA VAL A 80 0.10 11.51 2.06
C VAL A 80 -0.63 12.29 0.96
N SER A 81 -0.84 13.59 1.16
CA SER A 81 -1.50 14.46 0.18
C SER A 81 -0.68 14.60 -1.10
N SER A 82 0.64 14.72 -0.98
CA SER A 82 1.58 14.83 -2.11
C SER A 82 1.59 13.57 -2.97
N ILE A 83 1.54 12.39 -2.35
CA ILE A 83 1.53 11.09 -3.04
C ILE A 83 0.15 10.77 -3.61
N GLY A 84 -0.90 11.34 -3.06
CA GLY A 84 -2.29 11.13 -3.49
C GLY A 84 -2.82 9.75 -3.10
N SER A 85 -2.34 9.17 -1.99
CA SER A 85 -2.81 7.87 -1.53
C SER A 85 -4.25 7.93 -1.03
N GLU A 86 -5.10 7.04 -1.55
CA GLU A 86 -6.49 6.90 -1.12
C GLU A 86 -6.65 5.96 0.10
N VAL A 87 -5.58 5.31 0.56
CA VAL A 87 -5.60 4.20 1.53
C VAL A 87 -4.91 4.56 2.84
N ILE A 88 -3.83 5.34 2.78
CA ILE A 88 -3.02 5.69 3.95
C ILE A 88 -3.81 6.61 4.89
N GLY A 89 -3.79 6.30 6.17
CA GLY A 89 -4.47 7.07 7.20
C GLY A 89 -5.99 6.98 7.17
N LYS A 90 -6.57 6.07 6.36
CA LYS A 90 -8.01 5.84 6.27
C LYS A 90 -8.41 4.48 6.83
N PHE A 91 -9.67 4.39 7.24
CA PHE A 91 -10.28 3.12 7.58
C PHE A 91 -10.50 2.29 6.30
N ILE A 92 -9.90 1.12 6.22
CA ILE A 92 -9.99 0.26 5.05
C ILE A 92 -11.26 -0.59 5.13
N SER A 93 -12.26 -0.17 4.37
CA SER A 93 -13.53 -0.89 4.25
C SER A 93 -13.56 -1.78 3.00
N ARG A 94 -14.45 -2.78 3.02
CA ARG A 94 -14.72 -3.62 1.84
C ARG A 94 -15.12 -2.80 0.61
N THR A 95 -15.88 -1.73 0.81
CA THR A 95 -16.31 -0.81 -0.26
C THR A 95 -15.11 -0.08 -0.89
N LEU A 96 -14.18 0.40 -0.08
CA LEU A 96 -12.95 1.04 -0.55
C LEU A 96 -12.11 0.07 -1.38
N VAL A 97 -11.88 -1.14 -0.85
CA VAL A 97 -11.11 -2.18 -1.57
C VAL A 97 -11.78 -2.56 -2.88
N MET A 98 -13.10 -2.73 -2.91
CA MET A 98 -13.84 -3.03 -4.13
C MET A 98 -13.70 -1.93 -5.17
N SER A 99 -13.71 -0.66 -4.75
CA SER A 99 -13.46 0.50 -5.62
C SER A 99 -12.06 0.47 -6.23
N LEU A 100 -11.04 0.15 -5.42
CA LEU A 100 -9.64 0.01 -5.88
C LEU A 100 -9.50 -1.11 -6.91
N VAL A 101 -10.05 -2.29 -6.63
CA VAL A 101 -10.00 -3.44 -7.54
C VAL A 101 -10.71 -3.12 -8.86
N LYS A 102 -11.87 -2.47 -8.83
CA LYS A 102 -12.59 -2.03 -10.04
C LYS A 102 -11.75 -1.04 -10.85
N LYS A 103 -11.17 -0.03 -10.21
CA LYS A 103 -10.34 1.00 -10.85
C LYS A 103 -9.10 0.40 -11.53
N MET A 104 -8.54 -0.66 -10.96
CA MET A 104 -7.39 -1.36 -11.54
C MET A 104 -7.80 -2.35 -12.62
N GLY A 105 -8.92 -3.07 -12.43
CA GLY A 105 -9.47 -3.99 -13.41
C GLY A 105 -9.80 -3.31 -14.75
N THR A 106 -10.34 -2.11 -14.72
CA THR A 106 -10.60 -1.32 -15.95
C THR A 106 -9.31 -0.94 -16.68
N LYS A 107 -8.23 -0.64 -15.96
CA LYS A 107 -6.91 -0.36 -16.57
C LYS A 107 -6.26 -1.60 -17.20
N MET A 108 -6.55 -2.80 -16.71
CA MET A 108 -6.04 -4.07 -17.27
C MET A 108 -6.88 -4.55 -18.44
N ALA A 109 -8.20 -4.38 -18.38
CA ALA A 109 -9.12 -4.84 -19.42
C ALA A 109 -8.89 -4.14 -20.78
N THR A 110 -8.38 -2.90 -20.78
CA THR A 110 -8.05 -2.17 -22.02
C THR A 110 -6.82 -2.71 -22.75
N LYS A 111 -6.04 -3.60 -22.14
CA LYS A 111 -4.79 -4.14 -22.72
C LYS A 111 -4.85 -5.62 -23.12
N SER A 112 -5.92 -6.34 -22.82
CA SER A 112 -5.98 -7.79 -23.05
C SER A 112 -7.32 -8.23 -23.62
N VAL A 113 -7.36 -8.43 -24.93
CA VAL A 113 -8.43 -9.20 -25.57
C VAL A 113 -8.09 -10.69 -25.38
N ILE A 114 -8.49 -11.27 -24.25
CA ILE A 114 -8.32 -12.70 -24.00
C ILE A 114 -9.49 -13.42 -24.65
N ARG A 115 -9.22 -14.09 -25.77
CA ARG A 115 -10.15 -15.05 -26.38
C ARG A 115 -10.34 -16.24 -25.45
N PHE A 116 -11.57 -16.50 -25.09
CA PHE A 116 -12.00 -17.61 -24.25
C PHE A 116 -11.57 -18.96 -24.83
N VAL A 117 -10.77 -19.73 -24.07
CA VAL A 117 -10.54 -21.17 -24.25
C VAL A 117 -10.91 -21.84 -22.93
N PRO A 118 -11.93 -22.72 -22.89
CA PRO A 118 -12.59 -23.14 -21.66
C PRO A 118 -11.73 -23.93 -20.65
N PHE A 119 -10.62 -24.54 -21.03
CA PHE A 119 -9.72 -25.24 -20.09
C PHE A 119 -8.46 -24.46 -19.71
N VAL A 120 -8.17 -23.34 -20.36
CA VAL A 120 -7.08 -22.43 -20.02
C VAL A 120 -7.55 -21.37 -19.00
N GLY A 121 -8.87 -21.22 -18.82
CA GLY A 121 -9.48 -20.17 -18.02
C GLY A 121 -9.06 -20.16 -16.54
N GLN A 122 -8.89 -21.33 -15.92
CA GLN A 122 -8.54 -21.42 -14.47
C GLN A 122 -7.10 -20.99 -14.21
N ALA A 123 -6.14 -21.44 -15.01
CA ALA A 123 -4.75 -21.02 -14.89
C ALA A 123 -4.58 -19.52 -15.20
N VAL A 124 -5.34 -19.00 -16.18
CA VAL A 124 -5.37 -17.57 -16.52
C VAL A 124 -6.00 -16.77 -15.39
N ALA A 125 -7.12 -17.21 -14.81
CA ALA A 125 -7.78 -16.56 -13.67
C ALA A 125 -6.83 -16.50 -12.45
N ALA A 126 -6.17 -17.59 -12.09
CA ALA A 126 -5.19 -17.65 -11.01
C ALA A 126 -4.02 -16.68 -11.25
N THR A 127 -3.52 -16.60 -12.48
CA THR A 127 -2.44 -15.68 -12.86
C THR A 127 -2.87 -14.21 -12.75
N ILE A 128 -4.10 -13.89 -13.18
CA ILE A 128 -4.65 -12.55 -13.10
C ILE A 128 -4.85 -12.15 -11.64
N SER A 129 -5.46 -13.01 -10.83
CA SER A 129 -5.70 -12.76 -9.40
C SER A 129 -4.38 -12.54 -8.65
N PHE A 130 -3.38 -13.41 -8.87
CA PHE A 130 -2.03 -13.23 -8.34
C PHE A 130 -1.42 -11.88 -8.74
N GLY A 131 -1.51 -11.53 -10.02
CA GLY A 131 -0.96 -10.29 -10.57
C GLY A 131 -1.62 -9.04 -9.98
N VAL A 132 -2.94 -9.03 -9.90
CA VAL A 132 -3.72 -7.90 -9.33
C VAL A 132 -3.41 -7.74 -7.85
N MET A 133 -3.41 -8.83 -7.07
CA MET A 133 -3.11 -8.81 -5.66
C MET A 133 -1.70 -8.25 -5.40
N ARG A 134 -0.70 -8.71 -6.14
CA ARG A 134 0.67 -8.19 -6.04
C ARG A 134 0.77 -6.73 -6.45
N MET A 135 0.08 -6.33 -7.50
CA MET A 135 0.12 -4.94 -7.99
C MET A 135 -0.50 -3.98 -6.98
N VAL A 136 -1.67 -4.32 -6.41
CA VAL A 136 -2.31 -3.51 -5.35
C VAL A 136 -1.45 -3.46 -4.11
N GLY A 137 -0.99 -4.61 -3.62
CA GLY A 137 -0.19 -4.69 -2.40
C GLY A 137 1.16 -3.98 -2.52
N ASN A 138 1.90 -4.24 -3.60
CA ASN A 138 3.20 -3.60 -3.82
C ASN A 138 3.09 -2.10 -4.09
N GLY A 139 2.05 -1.65 -4.82
CA GLY A 139 1.77 -0.23 -5.01
C GLY A 139 1.52 0.46 -3.67
N HIS A 140 0.70 -0.14 -2.81
CA HIS A 140 0.43 0.41 -1.48
C HIS A 140 1.67 0.40 -0.56
N ILE A 141 2.53 -0.63 -0.63
CA ILE A 141 3.81 -0.66 0.08
C ILE A 141 4.67 0.52 -0.35
N GLU A 142 4.77 0.77 -1.65
CA GLU A 142 5.57 1.86 -2.18
C GLU A 142 5.02 3.23 -1.75
N ASP A 143 3.70 3.42 -1.78
CA ASP A 143 3.06 4.64 -1.27
C ASP A 143 3.41 4.87 0.21
N CYS A 144 3.29 3.85 1.06
CA CYS A 144 3.64 3.93 2.48
C CYS A 144 5.13 4.26 2.68
N TYR A 145 6.00 3.61 1.92
CA TYR A 145 7.44 3.85 1.97
C TYR A 145 7.78 5.30 1.58
N GLN A 146 7.22 5.81 0.49
CA GLN A 146 7.46 7.17 0.03
C GLN A 146 6.92 8.21 1.02
N VAL A 147 5.76 7.98 1.65
CA VAL A 147 5.24 8.85 2.72
C VAL A 147 6.23 8.93 3.88
N CYS A 148 6.70 7.80 4.37
CA CYS A 148 7.65 7.78 5.47
C CYS A 148 8.99 8.42 5.10
N ARG A 149 9.50 8.14 3.89
CA ARG A 149 10.73 8.72 3.37
C ARG A 149 10.66 10.23 3.24
N GLN A 150 9.58 10.76 2.65
CA GLN A 150 9.38 12.20 2.52
C GLN A 150 9.29 12.89 3.88
N ALA A 151 8.55 12.30 4.84
CA ALA A 151 8.44 12.85 6.18
C ALA A 151 9.80 12.91 6.89
N LEU A 152 10.63 11.86 6.78
CA LEU A 152 11.98 11.85 7.34
C LEU A 152 12.90 12.89 6.72
N LEU A 153 12.88 13.03 5.39
CA LEU A 153 13.71 14.01 4.69
C LEU A 153 13.32 15.44 5.06
N GLU A 154 12.03 15.71 5.20
CA GLU A 154 11.55 17.04 5.59
C GLU A 154 11.85 17.33 7.07
N GLU A 155 11.76 16.33 7.96
CA GLU A 155 12.17 16.45 9.36
C GLU A 155 13.67 16.80 9.49
N ALA A 156 14.51 16.11 8.72
CA ALA A 156 15.95 16.39 8.69
C ALA A 156 16.26 17.80 8.16
N ARG A 157 15.58 18.21 7.09
CA ARG A 157 15.73 19.54 6.48
C ARG A 157 15.37 20.65 7.48
N GLN A 158 14.24 20.52 8.15
CA GLN A 158 13.80 21.50 9.14
C GLN A 158 14.72 21.57 10.36
N SER A 159 15.33 20.44 10.75
CA SER A 159 16.30 20.39 11.85
C SER A 159 17.61 21.09 11.48
N THR A 160 18.05 20.98 10.23
CA THR A 160 19.27 21.65 9.72
C THR A 160 19.09 23.17 9.63
N VAL A 161 17.91 23.65 9.21
CA VAL A 161 17.62 25.09 9.09
C VAL A 161 17.64 25.78 10.46
N ILE A 162 17.24 25.09 11.52
CA ILE A 162 17.25 25.66 12.89
C ILE A 162 18.67 25.86 13.41
N VAL A 163 19.64 25.06 12.96
CA VAL A 163 21.06 25.15 13.39
C VAL A 163 21.81 26.28 12.67
N ILE A 164 21.35 26.70 11.50
CA ILE A 164 21.96 27.77 10.68
C ILE A 164 21.11 29.06 10.78
N GLY A 165 20.54 29.35 11.96
CA GLY A 165 19.85 30.62 12.22
C GLY A 165 20.82 31.80 11.94
N PRO A 166 20.33 32.99 11.49
CA PRO A 166 21.20 34.06 11.06
C PRO A 166 22.14 34.45 12.21
N GLU A 167 23.44 34.34 11.92
CA GLU A 167 24.45 35.07 12.68
C GLU A 167 24.04 36.53 12.63
N THR A 168 23.54 37.07 13.74
CA THR A 168 23.31 38.48 13.91
C THR A 168 24.67 39.17 13.87
N ASP A 169 24.98 39.76 12.71
CA ASP A 169 26.03 40.78 12.63
C ASP A 169 25.71 41.89 13.61
N ALA A 170 26.51 42.00 14.65
CA ALA A 170 26.56 43.11 15.57
C ALA A 170 27.62 44.15 15.10
#